data_24e5049894e0de2085979cb95636ee9f
#
_entry.id   24e5049894e0de2085979cb95636ee9f
#
_cell.length_a   1.000
_cell.length_b   1.000
_cell.length_c   1.000
_cell.angle_alpha   90.00
_cell.angle_beta   90.00
_cell.angle_gamma   90.00
#
_symmetry.space_group_name_H-M   'P 1'
#
loop_
_entity.id
_entity.type
_entity.pdbx_description
1 polymer ?
#
loop_
_entity_poly.entity_id
_entity_poly.type
_entity_poly.pdbx_seq_one_letter_code
_entity_poly.pdbx_strand_id
1 'polypeptide(L)'
;MRTPTLQYLYLQKPITMVIVICIISVLPWIGLGDFSTKGEPREAAVAVSMLETGNWVLPQVYANEFAYKPPLAHWLMAAASLPQGYVSEFTSRLPSALAFIILIGFTLVFFGKRLRFQQAFIAPLL
;
A
#
# COMPACT_ATOMS: atom_id res chain seq x y z
N MET A 1 33.79 8.32 20.86
CA MET A 1 32.31 8.43 20.98
C MET A 1 31.76 9.05 19.70
N ARG A 2 31.00 8.31 18.89
CA ARG A 2 30.34 8.89 17.70
C ARG A 2 29.10 9.64 18.20
N THR A 3 28.99 10.91 17.85
CA THR A 3 27.82 11.73 18.19
C THR A 3 26.54 11.10 17.66
N PRO A 4 25.42 11.11 18.40
CA PRO A 4 24.16 10.49 17.96
C PRO A 4 23.67 11.01 16.59
N THR A 5 24.02 12.24 16.24
CA THR A 5 23.71 12.87 14.95
C THR A 5 24.35 12.17 13.74
N LEU A 6 25.60 11.74 13.85
CA LEU A 6 26.32 11.03 12.77
C LEU A 6 25.75 9.60 12.56
N GLN A 7 25.31 8.95 13.62
CA GLN A 7 24.69 7.64 13.56
C GLN A 7 23.32 7.69 12.85
N TYR A 8 22.54 8.75 13.08
CA TYR A 8 21.28 9.00 12.39
C TYR A 8 21.46 9.21 10.87
N LEU A 9 22.42 10.04 10.48
CA LEU A 9 22.73 10.32 9.06
C LEU A 9 23.23 9.07 8.34
N TYR A 10 23.99 8.20 9.03
CA TYR A 10 24.50 6.97 8.44
C TYR A 10 23.41 5.92 8.18
N LEU A 11 22.36 5.87 9.02
CA LEU A 11 21.21 4.97 8.89
C LEU A 11 20.17 5.46 7.88
N GLN A 12 20.04 6.76 7.67
CA GLN A 12 19.03 7.32 6.75
C GLN A 12 19.31 6.96 5.29
N LYS A 13 20.56 7.01 4.84
CA LYS A 13 20.92 6.72 3.43
C LYS A 13 20.47 5.33 2.97
N PRO A 14 20.78 4.23 3.68
CA PRO A 14 20.34 2.90 3.26
C PRO A 14 18.82 2.69 3.36
N ILE A 15 18.15 3.30 4.35
CA ILE A 15 16.69 3.23 4.47
C ILE A 15 16.02 3.90 3.27
N THR A 16 16.46 5.11 2.91
CA THR A 16 15.96 5.83 1.73
C THR A 16 16.19 5.02 0.46
N MET A 17 17.37 4.42 0.31
CA MET A 17 17.70 3.59 -0.86
C MET A 17 16.76 2.37 -0.97
N VAL A 18 16.48 1.67 0.13
CA VAL A 18 15.53 0.54 0.13
C VAL A 18 14.13 0.99 -0.22
N ILE A 19 13.65 2.11 0.35
CA ILE A 19 12.33 2.64 0.01
C ILE A 19 12.24 3.00 -1.48
N VAL A 20 13.26 3.63 -2.04
CA VAL A 20 13.31 3.95 -3.48
C VAL A 20 13.30 2.68 -4.33
N ILE A 21 14.07 1.66 -3.95
CA ILE A 21 14.05 0.36 -4.64
C ILE A 21 12.65 -0.27 -4.57
N CYS A 22 11.99 -0.27 -3.40
CA CYS A 22 10.63 -0.77 -3.25
C CYS A 22 9.63 -0.02 -4.14
N ILE A 23 9.73 1.31 -4.19
CA ILE A 23 8.88 2.15 -5.04
C ILE A 23 9.07 1.76 -6.52
N ILE A 24 10.31 1.71 -6.99
CA ILE A 24 10.64 1.38 -8.40
C ILE A 24 10.24 -0.07 -8.73
N SER A 25 10.37 -0.98 -7.77
CA SER A 25 10.06 -2.40 -8.00
C SER A 25 8.57 -2.72 -7.96
N VAL A 26 7.76 -1.92 -7.28
CA VAL A 26 6.34 -2.23 -7.05
C VAL A 26 5.44 -1.34 -7.89
N LEU A 27 5.57 -0.02 -7.79
CA LEU A 27 4.58 0.91 -8.37
C LEU A 27 4.41 0.83 -9.89
N PRO A 28 5.47 0.63 -10.71
CA PRO A 28 5.27 0.55 -12.17
C PRO A 28 4.47 -0.68 -12.62
N TRP A 29 4.48 -1.73 -11.81
CA TRP A 29 3.90 -3.02 -12.18
C TRP A 29 2.46 -3.22 -11.70
N ILE A 30 1.99 -2.47 -10.68
CA ILE A 30 0.65 -2.67 -10.11
C ILE A 30 -0.48 -2.34 -11.09
N GLY A 31 -0.24 -1.50 -12.10
CA GLY A 31 -1.19 -1.17 -13.16
C GLY A 31 -1.10 -2.04 -14.40
N LEU A 32 -0.11 -2.97 -14.45
CA LEU A 32 0.08 -3.84 -15.60
C LEU A 32 -0.69 -5.15 -15.42
N GLY A 33 -1.49 -5.48 -16.39
CA GLY A 33 -2.29 -6.71 -16.42
C GLY A 33 -3.64 -6.58 -15.72
N ASP A 34 -4.60 -7.32 -16.27
CA ASP A 34 -5.96 -7.41 -15.79
C ASP A 34 -6.03 -7.99 -14.37
N PHE A 35 -7.19 -7.92 -13.76
CA PHE A 35 -7.44 -8.57 -12.47
C PHE A 35 -7.20 -10.08 -12.57
N SER A 36 -6.20 -10.58 -11.85
CA SER A 36 -5.73 -11.97 -11.99
C SER A 36 -6.47 -12.97 -11.09
N THR A 37 -7.19 -12.49 -10.08
CA THR A 37 -7.94 -13.34 -9.15
C THR A 37 -9.42 -12.96 -9.14
N LYS A 38 -10.29 -13.92 -8.79
CA LYS A 38 -11.74 -13.65 -8.66
C LYS A 38 -12.08 -12.63 -7.57
N GLY A 39 -11.18 -12.43 -6.60
CA GLY A 39 -11.36 -11.50 -5.50
C GLY A 39 -11.09 -10.04 -5.88
N GLU A 40 -10.07 -9.78 -6.70
CA GLU A 40 -9.69 -8.41 -7.08
C GLU A 40 -10.83 -7.63 -7.74
N PRO A 41 -11.50 -8.14 -8.81
CA PRO A 41 -12.58 -7.38 -9.45
C PRO A 41 -13.79 -7.19 -8.53
N ARG A 42 -14.03 -8.12 -7.61
CA ARG A 42 -15.12 -7.96 -6.64
C ARG A 42 -14.86 -6.80 -5.68
N GLU A 43 -13.65 -6.68 -5.14
CA GLU A 43 -13.28 -5.57 -4.25
C GLU A 43 -13.25 -4.22 -5.03
N ALA A 44 -12.77 -4.23 -6.26
CA ALA A 44 -12.80 -3.06 -7.13
C ALA A 44 -14.25 -2.61 -7.44
N ALA A 45 -15.17 -3.56 -7.67
CA ALA A 45 -16.58 -3.27 -7.91
C ALA A 45 -17.26 -2.55 -6.72
N VAL A 46 -16.85 -2.87 -5.49
CA VAL A 46 -17.31 -2.13 -4.30
C VAL A 46 -16.87 -0.66 -4.36
N ALA A 47 -15.61 -0.41 -4.72
CA ALA A 47 -15.09 0.95 -4.86
C ALA A 47 -15.77 1.72 -6.02
N VAL A 48 -16.10 1.03 -7.13
CA VAL A 48 -16.89 1.61 -8.23
C VAL A 48 -18.26 2.02 -7.73
N SER A 49 -18.96 1.13 -7.02
CA SER A 49 -20.27 1.42 -6.45
C SER A 49 -20.26 2.64 -5.50
N MET A 50 -19.19 2.78 -4.71
CA MET A 50 -19.02 3.96 -3.84
C MET A 50 -18.92 5.26 -4.65
N LEU A 51 -18.18 5.24 -5.76
CA LEU A 51 -18.02 6.43 -6.61
C LEU A 51 -19.31 6.77 -7.36
N GLU A 52 -20.03 5.76 -7.87
CA GLU A 52 -21.26 5.96 -8.65
C GLU A 52 -22.45 6.36 -7.80
N THR A 53 -22.63 5.71 -6.65
CA THR A 53 -23.81 5.94 -5.79
C THR A 53 -23.58 7.01 -4.73
N GLY A 54 -22.33 7.36 -4.43
CA GLY A 54 -21.97 8.21 -3.29
C GLY A 54 -22.19 7.55 -1.93
N ASN A 55 -22.52 6.26 -1.88
CA ASN A 55 -22.76 5.54 -0.65
C ASN A 55 -21.46 4.91 -0.11
N TRP A 56 -20.80 5.60 0.80
CA TRP A 56 -19.54 5.17 1.40
C TRP A 56 -19.72 4.31 2.66
N VAL A 57 -20.94 4.25 3.20
CA VAL A 57 -21.22 3.54 4.46
C VAL A 57 -21.65 2.10 4.21
N LEU A 58 -22.56 1.91 3.26
CA LEU A 58 -23.13 0.61 2.90
C LEU A 58 -23.01 0.38 1.39
N PRO A 59 -21.79 0.24 0.85
CA PRO A 59 -21.60 0.00 -0.57
C PRO A 59 -22.09 -1.38 -0.95
N GLN A 60 -22.60 -1.49 -2.17
CA GLN A 60 -23.06 -2.76 -2.75
C GLN A 60 -22.04 -3.27 -3.77
N VAL A 61 -21.90 -4.60 -3.88
CA VAL A 61 -20.99 -5.23 -4.86
C VAL A 61 -21.67 -5.38 -6.21
N TYR A 62 -22.89 -5.94 -6.18
CA TYR A 62 -23.79 -6.12 -7.32
C TYR A 62 -25.20 -5.84 -6.85
N ALA A 63 -26.20 -5.78 -7.77
CA ALA A 63 -27.57 -5.46 -7.45
C ALA A 63 -28.05 -6.17 -6.16
N ASN A 64 -28.10 -5.41 -5.06
CA ASN A 64 -28.57 -5.80 -3.72
C ASN A 64 -27.62 -6.66 -2.85
N GLU A 65 -26.38 -6.94 -3.23
CA GLU A 65 -25.41 -7.57 -2.32
C GLU A 65 -24.55 -6.52 -1.62
N PHE A 66 -24.61 -6.48 -0.30
CA PHE A 66 -23.73 -5.61 0.51
C PHE A 66 -22.30 -6.15 0.57
N ALA A 67 -21.33 -5.25 0.61
CA ALA A 67 -19.96 -5.61 0.90
C ALA A 67 -19.86 -6.15 2.34
N TYR A 68 -19.38 -7.39 2.48
CA TYR A 68 -19.27 -8.07 3.79
C TYR A 68 -17.90 -7.86 4.45
N LYS A 69 -16.92 -7.29 3.73
CA LYS A 69 -15.60 -7.01 4.27
C LYS A 69 -15.53 -5.62 4.91
N PRO A 70 -14.60 -5.40 5.87
CA PRO A 70 -14.37 -4.08 6.44
C PRO A 70 -14.10 -3.02 5.36
N PRO A 71 -14.72 -1.84 5.44
CA PRO A 71 -14.77 -0.89 4.33
C PRO A 71 -13.46 -0.12 4.08
N LEU A 72 -12.48 -0.17 4.98
CA LEU A 72 -11.26 0.63 4.90
C LEU A 72 -10.52 0.48 3.57
N ALA A 73 -10.35 -0.76 3.09
CA ALA A 73 -9.67 -1.01 1.82
C ALA A 73 -10.44 -0.40 0.64
N HIS A 74 -11.76 -0.54 0.62
CA HIS A 74 -12.63 0.03 -0.42
C HIS A 74 -12.62 1.56 -0.39
N TRP A 75 -12.64 2.16 0.80
CA TRP A 75 -12.50 3.62 0.96
C TRP A 75 -11.18 4.13 0.38
N LEU A 76 -10.06 3.42 0.63
CA LEU A 76 -8.77 3.80 0.09
C LEU A 76 -8.70 3.62 -1.43
N MET A 77 -9.29 2.55 -1.98
CA MET A 77 -9.39 2.34 -3.42
C MET A 77 -10.24 3.44 -4.09
N ALA A 78 -11.42 3.73 -3.54
CA ALA A 78 -12.30 4.77 -4.04
C ALA A 78 -11.63 6.16 -3.94
N ALA A 79 -11.00 6.49 -2.81
CA ALA A 79 -10.27 7.74 -2.63
C ALA A 79 -9.11 7.88 -3.62
N ALA A 80 -8.33 6.82 -3.86
CA ALA A 80 -7.27 6.80 -4.84
C ALA A 80 -7.77 7.00 -6.28
N SER A 81 -9.03 6.63 -6.53
CA SER A 81 -9.68 6.73 -7.84
C SER A 81 -10.36 8.07 -8.11
N LEU A 82 -10.60 8.89 -7.07
CA LEU A 82 -11.26 10.19 -7.21
C LEU A 82 -10.64 11.13 -8.26
N PRO A 83 -9.29 11.26 -8.36
CA PRO A 83 -8.68 12.18 -9.33
C PRO A 83 -8.96 11.84 -10.79
N GLN A 84 -9.14 10.54 -11.09
CA GLN A 84 -9.41 10.06 -12.46
C GLN A 84 -10.89 9.78 -12.73
N GLY A 85 -11.72 9.74 -11.68
CA GLY A 85 -13.17 9.52 -11.79
C GLY A 85 -13.61 8.07 -12.05
N TYR A 86 -12.70 7.12 -12.11
CA TYR A 86 -12.98 5.69 -12.31
C TYR A 86 -11.98 4.81 -11.58
N VAL A 87 -12.37 3.59 -11.23
CA VAL A 87 -11.49 2.60 -10.60
C VAL A 87 -10.74 1.82 -11.68
N SER A 88 -9.42 1.83 -11.60
CA SER A 88 -8.53 1.04 -12.45
C SER A 88 -7.79 -0.01 -11.63
N GLU A 89 -7.12 -0.96 -12.30
CA GLU A 89 -6.25 -1.94 -11.67
C GLU A 89 -5.17 -1.25 -10.82
N PHE A 90 -4.63 -0.14 -11.33
CA PHE A 90 -3.63 0.66 -10.61
C PHE A 90 -4.20 1.22 -9.30
N THR A 91 -5.34 1.92 -9.35
CA THR A 91 -5.92 2.55 -8.17
C THR A 91 -6.46 1.56 -7.16
N SER A 92 -6.92 0.39 -7.61
CA SER A 92 -7.37 -0.68 -6.72
C SER A 92 -6.22 -1.35 -5.96
N ARG A 93 -5.04 -1.48 -6.58
CA ARG A 93 -3.84 -2.09 -5.97
C ARG A 93 -2.97 -1.08 -5.22
N LEU A 94 -3.11 0.22 -5.50
CA LEU A 94 -2.30 1.29 -4.91
C LEU A 94 -2.31 1.30 -3.38
N PRO A 95 -3.46 1.18 -2.67
CA PRO A 95 -3.47 1.16 -1.21
C PRO A 95 -2.62 0.03 -0.61
N SER A 96 -2.69 -1.17 -1.18
CA SER A 96 -1.90 -2.33 -0.73
C SER A 96 -0.40 -2.14 -0.99
N ALA A 97 -0.05 -1.60 -2.15
CA ALA A 97 1.34 -1.28 -2.49
C ALA A 97 1.94 -0.23 -1.55
N LEU A 98 1.18 0.82 -1.24
CA LEU A 98 1.61 1.86 -0.28
C LEU A 98 1.73 1.29 1.13
N ALA A 99 0.78 0.48 1.59
CA ALA A 99 0.85 -0.18 2.89
C ALA A 99 2.09 -1.07 3.02
N PHE A 100 2.43 -1.82 1.97
CA PHE A 100 3.65 -2.63 1.91
C PHE A 100 4.93 -1.79 2.02
N ILE A 101 5.03 -0.70 1.25
CA ILE A 101 6.19 0.21 1.28
C ILE A 101 6.33 0.87 2.67
N ILE A 102 5.21 1.32 3.26
CA ILE A 102 5.19 1.91 4.61
C ILE A 102 5.63 0.88 5.65
N LEU A 103 5.15 -0.36 5.56
CA LEU A 103 5.51 -1.43 6.48
C LEU A 103 7.01 -1.73 6.43
N ILE A 104 7.60 -1.84 5.24
CA ILE A 104 9.05 -2.02 5.09
C ILE A 104 9.80 -0.84 5.70
N GLY A 105 9.41 0.39 5.37
CA GLY A 105 10.02 1.60 5.89
C GLY A 105 9.97 1.66 7.43
N PHE A 106 8.80 1.39 8.00
CA PHE A 106 8.61 1.33 9.46
C PHE A 106 9.49 0.26 10.10
N THR A 107 9.51 -0.95 9.53
CA THR A 107 10.32 -2.06 10.03
C THR A 107 11.81 -1.70 10.02
N LEU A 108 12.31 -1.12 8.94
CA LEU A 108 13.71 -0.69 8.85
C LEU A 108 14.06 0.40 9.85
N VAL A 109 13.18 1.38 10.04
CA VAL A 109 13.40 2.46 11.05
C VAL A 109 13.38 1.89 12.46
N PHE A 110 12.42 1.01 12.78
CA PHE A 110 12.24 0.45 14.10
C PHE A 110 13.41 -0.47 14.49
N PHE A 111 13.76 -1.42 13.61
CA PHE A 111 14.82 -2.37 13.88
C PHE A 111 16.22 -1.77 13.67
N GLY A 112 16.38 -0.82 12.76
CA GLY A 112 17.64 -0.11 12.53
C GLY A 112 18.14 0.66 13.76
N LYS A 113 17.22 1.07 14.65
CA LYS A 113 17.57 1.71 15.94
C LYS A 113 17.93 0.71 17.04
N ARG A 114 17.47 -0.54 16.95
CA ARG A 114 17.56 -1.55 18.02
C ARG A 114 18.55 -2.66 17.74
N LEU A 115 18.78 -2.97 16.47
CA LEU A 115 19.64 -4.07 16.01
C LEU A 115 20.88 -3.53 15.31
N ARG A 116 21.91 -4.39 15.18
CA ARG A 116 23.01 -4.08 14.27
C ARG A 116 22.46 -4.01 12.84
N PHE A 117 22.99 -3.09 12.04
CA PHE A 117 22.51 -2.79 10.68
C PHE A 117 22.24 -4.03 9.82
N GLN A 118 23.12 -5.05 9.88
CA GLN A 118 22.95 -6.30 9.15
C GLN A 118 21.70 -7.09 9.57
N GLN A 119 21.36 -7.10 10.84
CA GLN A 119 20.17 -7.78 11.37
C GLN A 119 18.88 -7.02 11.04
N ALA A 120 18.93 -5.69 11.00
CA ALA A 120 17.79 -4.86 10.62
C ALA A 120 17.41 -5.04 9.14
N PHE A 121 18.37 -5.40 8.29
CA PHE A 121 18.13 -5.62 6.85
C PHE A 121 17.46 -6.98 6.56
N ILE A 122 17.71 -7.98 7.41
CA ILE A 122 17.14 -9.34 7.26
C ILE A 122 15.75 -9.43 7.88
N ALA A 123 15.46 -8.64 8.93
CA ALA A 123 14.20 -8.69 9.66
C ALA A 123 12.92 -8.53 8.80
N PRO A 124 12.87 -7.67 7.76
CA PRO A 124 11.69 -7.58 6.90
C PRO A 124 11.58 -8.70 5.84
N LEU A 125 12.59 -9.58 5.74
CA LEU A 125 12.61 -10.70 4.78
C LEU A 125 12.18 -12.03 5.41
N LEU A 126 12.03 -12.08 6.73
CA LEU A 126 11.54 -13.23 7.51
C LEU A 126 10.07 -13.06 7.87
#